data_a41dc3dd8619d7adfda43c21d1e50e9c
#
_entry.id   a41dc3dd8619d7adfda43c21d1e50e9c
#
_cell.length_a   1.000
_cell.length_b   1.000
_cell.length_c   1.000
_cell.angle_alpha   90.00
_cell.angle_beta   90.00
_cell.angle_gamma   90.00
#
_symmetry.space_group_name_H-M   'P 1'
#
loop_
_entity.id
_entity.type
_entity.pdbx_description
1 polymer ?
#
loop_
_entity_poly.entity_id
_entity_poly.type
_entity_poly.pdbx_seq_one_letter_code
_entity_poly.pdbx_strand_id
1 'polypeptide(L)'
;MGKFLAVAFLAAALPVLANDLTKLEIHVMNQVGHPVDNASVVVKFVEGRSKVKFGAKIRKEWDLKSSQEGVVKIPPIPKGVILIQVRADHYQTFGDRFDVQEDERLVEIKLNPPQSQYSAHDKDKDK
;
A
#
# COMPACT_ATOMS: atom_id res chain seq x y z
N MET A 1 -12.30 53.84 22.53
CA MET A 1 -11.53 53.24 22.49
C MET A 1 -11.52 52.03 21.99
N GLY A 2 -12.03 51.54 21.40
CA GLY A 2 -12.11 50.40 20.84
C GLY A 2 -11.06 49.93 20.13
N LYS A 3 -10.26 49.40 20.59
CA LYS A 3 -9.37 48.99 19.98
C LYS A 3 -9.43 47.73 19.65
N PHE A 4 -9.74 47.41 18.67
CA PHE A 4 -9.72 46.24 18.20
C PHE A 4 -8.62 45.92 17.64
N LEU A 5 -7.92 45.40 18.09
CA LEU A 5 -7.19 44.46 17.66
C LEU A 5 -7.78 43.63 16.83
N ALA A 6 -7.91 44.00 15.75
CA ALA A 6 -8.00 43.09 14.72
C ALA A 6 -6.84 42.22 14.77
N VAL A 7 -6.98 41.29 15.49
CA VAL A 7 -6.14 40.23 15.39
C VAL A 7 -6.27 39.72 14.03
N ALA A 8 -5.48 40.21 13.26
CA ALA A 8 -5.27 39.60 12.04
C ALA A 8 -4.89 38.20 12.33
N PHE A 9 -5.83 37.39 12.26
CA PHE A 9 -5.56 36.12 12.21
C PHE A 9 -4.87 35.96 10.96
N LEU A 10 -3.71 36.12 11.02
CA LEU A 10 -2.91 35.61 10.03
C LEU A 10 -3.02 34.16 10.23
N ALA A 11 -4.02 33.64 9.77
CA ALA A 11 -4.01 32.28 9.49
C ALA A 11 -2.86 32.13 8.56
N ALA A 12 -1.76 31.93 9.09
CA ALA A 12 -0.67 31.52 8.32
C ALA A 12 -1.12 30.24 7.67
N ALA A 13 -1.65 30.38 6.55
CA ALA A 13 -1.76 29.30 5.68
C ALA A 13 -0.33 28.88 5.45
N LEU A 14 0.12 28.05 6.30
CA LEU A 14 1.34 27.37 6.04
C LEU A 14 1.16 26.78 4.68
N PRO A 15 2.02 27.12 3.76
CA PRO A 15 1.95 26.47 2.49
C PRO A 15 2.06 25.01 2.79
N VAL A 16 1.00 24.32 2.52
CA VAL A 16 1.06 22.90 2.53
C VAL A 16 2.02 22.61 1.44
N LEU A 17 3.25 22.42 1.80
CA LEU A 17 4.22 21.93 0.87
C LEU A 17 3.63 20.64 0.37
N ALA A 18 3.26 20.64 -0.87
CA ALA A 18 2.78 19.45 -1.50
C ALA A 18 3.82 18.39 -1.27
N ASN A 19 3.51 17.51 -0.37
CA ASN A 19 4.41 16.46 -0.04
C ASN A 19 4.32 15.45 -1.16
N ASP A 20 5.38 15.24 -1.87
CA ASP A 20 5.41 14.23 -2.94
C ASP A 20 5.50 12.81 -2.38
N LEU A 21 5.55 12.68 -1.08
CA LEU A 21 5.63 11.39 -0.41
C LEU A 21 4.31 11.02 0.25
N THR A 22 4.06 9.75 0.35
CA THR A 22 2.89 9.22 1.03
C THR A 22 3.31 8.20 2.07
N LYS A 23 2.55 8.14 3.15
CA LYS A 23 2.71 7.08 4.14
C LYS A 23 1.68 6.03 3.82
N LEU A 24 2.16 4.85 3.49
CA LEU A 24 1.29 3.75 3.10
C LEU A 24 1.26 2.70 4.19
N GLU A 25 0.07 2.28 4.54
CA GLU A 25 -0.12 1.19 5.48
C GLU A 25 -0.98 0.14 4.80
N ILE A 26 -0.56 -1.11 4.86
CA ILE A 26 -1.26 -2.19 4.21
C ILE A 26 -1.75 -3.17 5.28
N HIS A 27 -3.03 -3.48 5.25
CA HIS A 27 -3.62 -4.45 6.14
C HIS A 27 -3.98 -5.69 5.34
N VAL A 28 -3.41 -6.81 5.72
CA VAL A 28 -3.64 -8.09 5.02
C VAL A 28 -4.54 -8.96 5.90
N MET A 29 -5.64 -9.39 5.34
CA MET A 29 -6.61 -10.20 6.06
C MET A 29 -7.18 -11.27 5.13
N ASN A 30 -7.87 -12.24 5.72
CA ASN A 30 -8.55 -13.25 4.91
C ASN A 30 -9.99 -12.77 4.64
N GLN A 31 -10.77 -13.60 3.98
CA GLN A 31 -12.13 -13.20 3.59
C GLN A 31 -13.07 -13.03 4.80
N VAL A 32 -12.70 -13.58 5.94
CA VAL A 32 -13.51 -13.46 7.14
C VAL A 32 -13.05 -12.27 7.97
N GLY A 33 -12.02 -11.59 7.55
CA GLY A 33 -11.52 -10.41 8.27
C GLY A 33 -10.45 -10.70 9.30
N HIS A 34 -9.94 -11.93 9.37
CA HIS A 34 -8.87 -12.24 10.30
C HIS A 34 -7.54 -11.81 9.71
N PRO A 35 -6.65 -11.23 10.52
CA PRO A 35 -5.35 -10.80 10.03
C PRO A 35 -4.49 -11.97 9.57
N VAL A 36 -3.72 -11.75 8.53
CA VAL A 36 -2.79 -12.74 8.00
C VAL A 36 -1.38 -12.34 8.42
N ASP A 37 -0.80 -13.15 9.26
CA ASP A 37 0.54 -12.93 9.80
C ASP A 37 1.60 -13.40 8.81
N ASN A 38 2.73 -12.74 8.83
CA ASN A 38 3.91 -13.15 8.07
C ASN A 38 3.68 -13.24 6.55
N ALA A 39 2.76 -12.47 6.04
CA ALA A 39 2.57 -12.37 4.60
C ALA A 39 3.70 -11.53 4.00
N SER A 40 4.21 -11.96 2.87
CA SER A 40 5.24 -11.21 2.16
C SER A 40 4.55 -10.15 1.31
N VAL A 41 4.81 -8.90 1.62
CA VAL A 41 4.21 -7.76 0.92
C VAL A 41 5.29 -7.04 0.15
N VAL A 42 5.16 -7.03 -1.16
CA VAL A 42 6.10 -6.37 -2.04
C VAL A 42 5.39 -5.17 -2.66
N VAL A 43 5.99 -4.01 -2.49
CA VAL A 43 5.47 -2.77 -3.08
C VAL A 43 6.47 -2.30 -4.11
N LYS A 44 6.04 -2.18 -5.36
CA LYS A 44 6.89 -1.71 -6.45
C LYS A 44 6.34 -0.40 -6.98
N PHE A 45 7.22 0.56 -7.13
CA PHE A 45 6.83 1.83 -7.71
C PHE A 45 6.83 1.67 -9.24
N VAL A 46 5.71 1.93 -9.86
CA VAL A 46 5.55 1.76 -11.30
C VAL A 46 5.68 3.09 -12.02
N GLU A 47 4.98 4.10 -11.52
CA GLU A 47 4.94 5.37 -12.19
C GLU A 47 4.59 6.48 -11.22
N GLY A 48 5.23 7.61 -11.29
CA GLY A 48 4.94 8.70 -10.37
C GLY A 48 5.44 10.04 -10.83
N ARG A 49 5.05 11.04 -10.04
CA ARG A 49 5.39 12.40 -10.37
C ARG A 49 6.83 12.75 -10.12
N SER A 50 7.46 12.12 -9.19
CA SER A 50 8.82 12.46 -8.95
C SER A 50 9.66 11.65 -9.87
N LYS A 51 9.74 12.11 -11.07
CA LYS A 51 10.72 11.57 -11.93
C LYS A 51 12.05 11.92 -11.35
N VAL A 52 12.77 10.95 -11.20
CA VAL A 52 14.14 10.89 -10.94
C VAL A 52 14.86 12.15 -10.91
N LYS A 53 15.34 12.48 -9.79
CA LYS A 53 16.20 13.59 -9.74
C LYS A 53 17.57 13.08 -9.92
N PHE A 54 18.04 13.24 -11.16
CA PHE A 54 19.42 13.24 -11.41
C PHE A 54 20.27 12.29 -10.62
N GLY A 55 20.29 11.07 -11.01
CA GLY A 55 21.26 10.12 -10.47
C GLY A 55 20.97 9.59 -9.09
N ALA A 56 19.97 10.08 -8.41
CA ALA A 56 19.58 9.51 -7.16
C ALA A 56 18.84 8.22 -7.44
N LYS A 57 19.41 7.12 -7.00
CA LYS A 57 18.74 5.86 -7.16
C LYS A 57 17.56 5.84 -6.21
N ILE A 58 16.38 5.99 -6.74
CA ILE A 58 15.16 5.85 -5.96
C ILE A 58 14.94 4.36 -5.78
N ARG A 59 14.80 3.97 -4.54
CA ARG A 59 14.46 2.59 -4.27
C ARG A 59 13.07 2.36 -4.83
N LYS A 60 12.97 1.44 -5.77
CA LYS A 60 11.72 1.18 -6.47
C LYS A 60 10.93 0.00 -5.92
N GLU A 61 11.46 -0.68 -4.95
CA GLU A 61 10.84 -1.88 -4.43
C GLU A 61 11.08 -2.02 -2.94
N TRP A 62 10.03 -2.39 -2.23
CA TRP A 62 10.08 -2.66 -0.80
C TRP A 62 9.48 -4.04 -0.56
N ASP A 63 10.15 -4.86 0.23
CA ASP A 63 9.70 -6.21 0.57
C ASP A 63 9.64 -6.32 2.08
N LEU A 64 8.45 -6.44 2.61
CA LEU A 64 8.23 -6.45 4.05
C LEU A 64 7.28 -7.58 4.42
N LYS A 65 7.28 -7.94 5.69
CA LYS A 65 6.39 -8.98 6.20
C LYS A 65 5.33 -8.38 7.10
N SER A 66 4.12 -8.90 7.01
CA SER A 66 3.04 -8.42 7.87
C SER A 66 3.25 -8.89 9.32
N SER A 67 2.78 -8.06 10.24
CA SER A 67 2.84 -8.37 11.67
C SER A 67 1.74 -9.36 12.04
N GLN A 68 1.67 -9.69 13.31
CA GLN A 68 0.62 -10.58 13.81
C GLN A 68 -0.77 -9.98 13.60
N GLU A 69 -0.86 -8.66 13.54
CA GLU A 69 -2.11 -7.99 13.26
C GLU A 69 -2.35 -7.85 11.76
N GLY A 70 -1.48 -8.41 10.95
CA GLY A 70 -1.61 -8.32 9.49
C GLY A 70 -1.25 -6.96 8.92
N VAL A 71 -0.49 -6.17 9.65
CA VAL A 71 -0.18 -4.79 9.27
C VAL A 71 1.23 -4.67 8.73
N VAL A 72 1.38 -3.94 7.64
CA VAL A 72 2.68 -3.58 7.08
C VAL A 72 2.72 -2.07 6.94
N LYS A 73 3.71 -1.46 7.54
CA LYS A 73 3.92 -0.03 7.39
C LYS A 73 5.06 0.19 6.42
N ILE A 74 4.75 0.86 5.34
CA ILE A 74 5.75 1.12 4.30
C ILE A 74 6.43 2.44 4.62
N PRO A 75 7.76 2.53 4.52
CA PRO A 75 8.44 3.82 4.68
C PRO A 75 7.88 4.81 3.65
N PRO A 76 7.97 6.11 3.90
CA PRO A 76 7.44 7.09 2.96
C PRO A 76 7.95 6.85 1.54
N ILE A 77 7.03 6.77 0.61
CA ILE A 77 7.32 6.51 -0.80
C ILE A 77 6.72 7.61 -1.65
N PRO A 78 7.22 7.83 -2.86
CA PRO A 78 6.63 8.83 -3.74
C PRO A 78 5.18 8.49 -4.08
N LYS A 79 4.38 9.52 -4.24
CA LYS A 79 3.00 9.36 -4.69
C LYS A 79 3.00 8.90 -6.15
N GLY A 80 2.02 8.15 -6.53
CA GLY A 80 1.88 7.68 -7.89
C GLY A 80 1.32 6.26 -7.95
N VAL A 81 1.54 5.61 -9.06
CA VAL A 81 1.02 4.26 -9.28
C VAL A 81 2.01 3.25 -8.71
N ILE A 82 1.52 2.41 -7.84
CA ILE A 82 2.31 1.36 -7.22
C ILE A 82 1.65 0.01 -7.49
N LEU A 83 2.46 -1.02 -7.52
CA LEU A 83 1.98 -2.39 -7.60
C LEU A 83 2.21 -3.03 -6.24
N ILE A 84 1.16 -3.57 -5.68
CA ILE A 84 1.25 -4.28 -4.39
C ILE A 84 1.03 -5.76 -4.66
N GLN A 85 2.00 -6.57 -4.26
CA GLN A 85 1.89 -8.03 -4.35
C GLN A 85 1.97 -8.62 -2.96
N VAL A 86 1.06 -9.53 -2.65
CA VAL A 86 1.03 -10.17 -1.34
C VAL A 86 1.03 -11.68 -1.53
N ARG A 87 1.96 -12.33 -0.84
CA ARG A 87 2.06 -13.79 -0.86
C ARG A 87 2.02 -14.29 0.56
N ALA A 88 1.17 -15.24 0.80
CA ALA A 88 1.09 -15.88 2.11
C ALA A 88 0.79 -17.37 1.91
N ASP A 89 1.26 -18.17 2.84
CA ASP A 89 1.02 -19.61 2.78
C ASP A 89 -0.48 -19.87 2.88
N HIS A 90 -0.95 -20.79 2.08
CA HIS A 90 -2.36 -21.20 2.08
C HIS A 90 -3.33 -20.14 1.51
N TYR A 91 -2.81 -19.17 0.80
CA TYR A 91 -3.64 -18.18 0.14
C TYR A 91 -3.17 -17.98 -1.29
N GLN A 92 -4.07 -17.50 -2.14
CA GLN A 92 -3.71 -17.13 -3.50
C GLN A 92 -2.87 -15.86 -3.45
N THR A 93 -1.92 -15.76 -4.36
CA THR A 93 -1.11 -14.55 -4.47
C THR A 93 -1.99 -13.40 -4.94
N PHE A 94 -1.89 -12.29 -4.25
CA PHE A 94 -2.61 -11.08 -4.64
C PHE A 94 -1.65 -10.16 -5.40
N GLY A 95 -2.16 -9.49 -6.41
CA GLY A 95 -1.40 -8.47 -7.12
C GLY A 95 -2.34 -7.47 -7.76
N ASP A 96 -2.13 -6.19 -7.49
CA ASP A 96 -2.95 -5.15 -8.08
C ASP A 96 -2.21 -3.82 -8.04
N ARG A 97 -2.64 -2.89 -8.87
CA ARG A 97 -2.07 -1.56 -8.93
C ARG A 97 -2.97 -0.58 -8.21
N PHE A 98 -2.33 0.36 -7.55
CA PHE A 98 -3.03 1.41 -6.81
C PHE A 98 -2.43 2.75 -7.17
N ASP A 99 -3.28 3.72 -7.44
CA ASP A 99 -2.83 5.09 -7.69
C ASP A 99 -2.96 5.85 -6.38
N VAL A 100 -1.84 6.09 -5.73
CA VAL A 100 -1.82 6.70 -4.41
C VAL A 100 -1.44 8.16 -4.54
N GLN A 101 -2.39 9.03 -4.30
CA GLN A 101 -2.18 10.48 -4.39
C GLN A 101 -2.32 11.17 -3.03
N GLU A 102 -2.78 10.45 -2.02
CA GLU A 102 -2.99 11.00 -0.69
C GLU A 102 -1.70 11.01 0.12
N ASP A 103 -1.60 11.89 1.10
CA ASP A 103 -0.44 11.94 1.98
C ASP A 103 -0.35 10.71 2.87
N GLU A 104 -1.49 10.12 3.17
CA GLU A 104 -1.56 8.90 3.94
C GLU A 104 -2.61 8.00 3.32
N ARG A 105 -2.31 6.75 3.17
CA ARG A 105 -3.24 5.80 2.58
C ARG A 105 -3.21 4.47 3.31
N LEU A 106 -4.40 3.96 3.61
CA LEU A 106 -4.58 2.63 4.15
C LEU A 106 -5.14 1.76 3.03
N VAL A 107 -4.50 0.66 2.75
CA VAL A 107 -4.97 -0.30 1.76
C VAL A 107 -5.30 -1.60 2.47
N GLU A 108 -6.54 -2.05 2.35
CA GLU A 108 -6.95 -3.32 2.91
C GLU A 108 -6.94 -4.36 1.82
N ILE A 109 -6.25 -5.46 2.06
CA ILE A 109 -6.14 -6.54 1.10
C ILE A 109 -6.71 -7.81 1.71
N LYS A 110 -7.73 -8.36 1.06
CA LYS A 110 -8.33 -9.62 1.48
C LYS A 110 -7.82 -10.72 0.59
N LEU A 111 -7.15 -11.69 1.19
CA LEU A 111 -6.60 -12.81 0.44
C LEU A 111 -7.64 -13.91 0.27
N ASN A 112 -7.61 -14.51 -0.89
CA ASN A 112 -8.51 -15.61 -1.21
C ASN A 112 -7.88 -16.95 -0.84
N PRO A 113 -8.69 -17.93 -0.43
CA PRO A 113 -8.15 -19.27 -0.18
C PRO A 113 -7.64 -19.88 -1.47
N PRO A 114 -6.79 -20.89 -1.38
CA PRO A 114 -6.25 -21.50 -2.58
C PRO A 114 -7.37 -22.08 -3.43
N GLN A 115 -7.24 -21.94 -4.74
CA GLN A 115 -8.19 -22.57 -5.63
C GLN A 115 -7.85 -24.04 -5.73
N SER A 116 -8.89 -24.86 -5.71
CA SER A 116 -8.68 -26.25 -6.03
C SER A 116 -8.25 -26.33 -7.49
N GLN A 117 -7.07 -26.88 -7.68
CA GLN A 117 -6.57 -27.01 -9.03
C GLN A 117 -7.15 -28.26 -9.64
N TYR A 118 -7.99 -28.07 -10.63
CA TYR A 118 -8.42 -29.17 -11.42
C TYR A 118 -7.41 -29.31 -12.54
N SER A 119 -6.53 -30.25 -12.43
CA SER A 119 -5.67 -30.58 -13.55
C SER A 119 -6.43 -31.54 -14.47
N ALA A 120 -6.04 -31.62 -15.71
CA ALA A 120 -6.65 -32.55 -16.66
C ALA A 120 -6.52 -34.01 -16.19
N HIS A 121 -5.55 -34.29 -15.35
CA HIS A 121 -5.36 -35.61 -14.79
C HIS A 121 -6.40 -35.96 -13.74
N ASP A 122 -6.94 -34.99 -13.05
CA ASP A 122 -7.92 -35.25 -12.00
C ASP A 122 -9.27 -35.65 -12.61
N LYS A 123 -9.52 -35.19 -13.81
CA LYS A 123 -10.74 -35.57 -14.48
C LYS A 123 -10.74 -37.03 -14.92
N ASP A 124 -9.58 -37.56 -15.22
CA ASP A 124 -9.48 -38.94 -15.66
C ASP A 124 -9.55 -39.92 -14.50
N LYS A 125 -9.29 -39.48 -13.29
CA LYS A 125 -9.38 -40.30 -12.11
C LYS A 125 -10.80 -40.46 -11.59
N ASP A 126 -11.68 -39.57 -11.98
CA ASP A 126 -13.04 -39.60 -11.50
C ASP A 126 -13.98 -40.38 -12.41
N LYS A 127 -13.46 -41.15 -13.32
CA LYS A 127 -14.28 -42.03 -14.16
C LYS A 127 -14.30 -43.42 -13.64
#